data_ba8d7d87da6501412256324debf5fd5c
#
_entry.id   ba8d7d87da6501412256324debf5fd5c
#
_cell.length_a   1.000
_cell.length_b   1.000
_cell.length_c   1.000
_cell.angle_alpha   90.00
_cell.angle_beta   90.00
_cell.angle_gamma   90.00
#
_symmetry.space_group_name_H-M   'P 1'
#
loop_
_entity.id
_entity.type
_entity.pdbx_description
1 polymer ?
#
loop_
_entity_poly.entity_id
_entity_poly.type
_entity_poly.pdbx_seq_one_letter_code
_entity_poly.pdbx_strand_id
1 'polypeptide(L)'
;MRILVLGVGKTGKLVAEVAAERGHSVHVLDAKENKDAAALTAPFVAGFDTVIDFTTPEAVIANMRACLANGAKMVVGTTGWYDRLPRAKEAAERKGASLIYGTNFSMGVQIMLKLAENLTKELAGLNYTLSISETHHLTKLDAPSGTSLTLRDVVRRSCNMGDIPIKSIRHGEAVGMHVLEAESQSTGDRILLTHESHSRRPFAEGAVRAAEWLVKAKPGVYDFREIFDQLK
;
A
#
# COMPACT_ATOMS: atom_id res chain seq x y z
N MET A 1 -6.52 21.05 -1.08
CA MET A 1 -5.08 20.91 -0.78
C MET A 1 -4.29 21.01 -2.09
N ARG A 2 -3.03 21.38 -1.99
CA ARG A 2 -2.06 21.29 -3.09
C ARG A 2 -1.28 19.97 -2.94
N ILE A 3 -1.43 19.07 -3.89
CA ILE A 3 -0.84 17.73 -3.88
C ILE A 3 0.22 17.62 -4.95
N LEU A 4 1.42 17.20 -4.57
CA LEU A 4 2.46 16.80 -5.50
C LEU A 4 2.38 15.28 -5.72
N VAL A 5 2.22 14.85 -6.96
CA VAL A 5 2.25 13.44 -7.35
C VAL A 5 3.57 13.13 -8.04
N LEU A 6 4.32 12.19 -7.51
CA LEU A 6 5.55 11.68 -8.12
C LEU A 6 5.25 10.40 -8.87
N GLY A 7 5.53 10.42 -10.18
CA GLY A 7 5.32 9.30 -11.08
C GLY A 7 4.08 9.44 -11.97
N VAL A 8 4.28 9.16 -13.27
CA VAL A 8 3.26 9.20 -14.34
C VAL A 8 2.90 7.81 -14.87
N GLY A 9 3.20 6.77 -14.10
CA GLY A 9 2.82 5.39 -14.39
C GLY A 9 1.30 5.17 -14.30
N LYS A 10 0.85 3.92 -14.52
CA LYS A 10 -0.57 3.54 -14.51
C LYS A 10 -1.30 3.99 -13.24
N THR A 11 -0.67 3.87 -12.06
CA THR A 11 -1.28 4.26 -10.78
C THR A 11 -1.11 5.76 -10.50
N GLY A 12 0.06 6.34 -10.76
CA GLY A 12 0.32 7.77 -10.52
C GLY A 12 -0.64 8.69 -11.28
N LYS A 13 -0.96 8.36 -12.55
CA LYS A 13 -1.98 9.08 -13.33
C LYS A 13 -3.34 9.04 -12.66
N LEU A 14 -3.78 7.86 -12.21
CA LEU A 14 -5.05 7.72 -11.50
C LEU A 14 -5.07 8.47 -10.16
N VAL A 15 -3.94 8.54 -9.45
CA VAL A 15 -3.82 9.36 -8.22
C VAL A 15 -4.06 10.83 -8.54
N ALA A 16 -3.48 11.34 -9.62
CA ALA A 16 -3.68 12.72 -10.04
C ALA A 16 -5.14 12.99 -10.45
N GLU A 17 -5.77 12.08 -11.21
CA GLU A 17 -7.18 12.15 -11.61
C GLU A 17 -8.09 12.15 -10.37
N VAL A 18 -7.95 11.16 -9.48
CA VAL A 18 -8.77 11.05 -8.26
C VAL A 18 -8.59 12.27 -7.36
N ALA A 19 -7.37 12.76 -7.18
CA ALA A 19 -7.13 13.95 -6.39
C ALA A 19 -7.82 15.19 -6.98
N ALA A 20 -7.79 15.36 -8.31
CA ALA A 20 -8.49 16.46 -8.99
C ALA A 20 -10.01 16.32 -8.86
N GLU A 21 -10.58 15.13 -9.06
CA GLU A 21 -12.01 14.85 -8.87
C GLU A 21 -12.48 15.17 -7.43
N ARG A 22 -11.61 15.00 -6.45
CA ARG A 22 -11.87 15.34 -5.03
C ARG A 22 -11.61 16.82 -4.70
N GLY A 23 -11.38 17.67 -5.72
CA GLY A 23 -11.24 19.12 -5.57
C GLY A 23 -9.87 19.58 -5.09
N HIS A 24 -8.83 18.77 -5.29
CA HIS A 24 -7.46 19.17 -4.95
C HIS A 24 -6.74 19.79 -6.16
N SER A 25 -5.82 20.73 -5.91
CA SER A 25 -4.88 21.22 -6.92
C SER A 25 -3.73 20.23 -7.00
N VAL A 26 -3.45 19.72 -8.19
CA VAL A 26 -2.47 18.64 -8.41
C VAL A 26 -1.32 19.14 -9.29
N HIS A 27 -0.10 18.88 -8.87
CA HIS A 27 1.09 19.00 -9.69
C HIS A 27 1.71 17.61 -9.83
N VAL A 28 2.12 17.24 -11.04
CA VAL A 28 2.70 15.92 -11.32
C VAL A 28 4.12 16.09 -11.79
N LEU A 29 5.06 15.33 -11.24
CA LEU A 29 6.43 15.25 -11.72
C LEU A 29 6.71 13.84 -12.29
N ASP A 30 7.26 13.81 -13.47
CA ASP A 30 7.77 12.59 -14.08
C ASP A 30 9.24 12.32 -13.72
N ALA A 31 9.77 11.18 -14.17
CA ALA A 31 11.16 10.78 -13.90
C ALA A 31 12.19 11.67 -14.62
N LYS A 32 11.81 12.38 -15.68
CA LYS A 32 12.73 13.27 -16.42
C LYS A 32 12.87 14.60 -15.69
N GLU A 33 11.76 15.13 -15.21
CA GLU A 33 11.70 16.38 -14.44
C GLU A 33 12.31 16.22 -13.05
N ASN A 34 12.19 15.02 -12.46
CA ASN A 34 12.67 14.72 -11.10
C ASN A 34 13.77 13.67 -11.07
N LYS A 35 14.75 13.77 -11.98
CA LYS A 35 15.90 12.87 -11.98
C LYS A 35 16.65 12.96 -10.65
N ASP A 36 16.89 11.82 -10.01
CA ASP A 36 17.60 11.72 -8.73
C ASP A 36 17.03 12.62 -7.60
N ALA A 37 15.72 12.89 -7.66
CA ALA A 37 15.00 13.81 -6.77
C ALA A 37 15.48 15.28 -6.84
N ALA A 38 16.14 15.70 -7.92
CA ALA A 38 16.72 17.02 -8.06
C ALA A 38 15.69 18.18 -8.04
N ALA A 39 14.45 17.92 -8.48
CA ALA A 39 13.36 18.89 -8.42
C ALA A 39 12.83 19.11 -6.99
N LEU A 40 13.02 18.18 -6.06
CA LEU A 40 12.45 18.20 -4.72
C LEU A 40 13.27 19.09 -3.75
N THR A 41 13.55 20.31 -4.16
CA THR A 41 14.20 21.33 -3.32
C THR A 41 13.28 21.79 -2.18
N ALA A 42 13.84 22.32 -1.10
CA ALA A 42 13.05 22.82 0.04
C ALA A 42 11.98 23.85 -0.37
N PRO A 43 12.28 24.88 -1.19
CA PRO A 43 11.26 25.84 -1.64
C PRO A 43 10.15 25.18 -2.49
N PHE A 44 10.52 24.23 -3.34
CA PHE A 44 9.55 23.52 -4.18
C PHE A 44 8.59 22.66 -3.36
N VAL A 45 9.14 21.81 -2.48
CA VAL A 45 8.34 20.91 -1.63
C VAL A 45 7.44 21.68 -0.67
N ALA A 46 7.90 22.81 -0.13
CA ALA A 46 7.08 23.68 0.73
C ALA A 46 5.85 24.29 0.01
N GLY A 47 5.83 24.24 -1.31
CA GLY A 47 4.69 24.64 -2.13
C GLY A 47 3.47 23.69 -2.04
N PHE A 48 3.60 22.52 -1.40
CA PHE A 48 2.57 21.47 -1.37
C PHE A 48 2.20 21.10 0.07
N ASP A 49 0.91 20.75 0.25
CA ASP A 49 0.41 20.29 1.54
C ASP A 49 0.80 18.83 1.81
N THR A 50 0.97 18.04 0.73
CA THR A 50 1.36 16.63 0.79
C THR A 50 1.97 16.17 -0.53
N VAL A 51 2.77 15.10 -0.46
CA VAL A 51 3.40 14.43 -1.60
C VAL A 51 2.90 12.99 -1.67
N ILE A 52 2.52 12.51 -2.85
CA ILE A 52 2.12 11.11 -3.08
C ILE A 52 3.08 10.49 -4.09
N ASP A 53 3.76 9.41 -3.71
CA ASP A 53 4.74 8.72 -4.56
C ASP A 53 4.23 7.37 -5.07
N PHE A 54 4.14 7.26 -6.40
CA PHE A 54 3.94 6.00 -7.13
C PHE A 54 4.99 5.89 -8.25
N THR A 55 6.25 5.81 -7.86
CA THR A 55 7.39 5.72 -8.78
C THR A 55 7.94 4.29 -8.89
N THR A 56 9.23 4.11 -8.74
CA THR A 56 9.91 2.80 -8.74
C THR A 56 10.66 2.58 -7.42
N PRO A 57 11.02 1.33 -7.07
CA PRO A 57 11.79 1.03 -5.85
C PRO A 57 13.11 1.81 -5.76
N GLU A 58 13.74 2.09 -6.90
CA GLU A 58 15.01 2.83 -6.97
C GLU A 58 14.78 4.32 -6.71
N ALA A 59 13.77 4.93 -7.36
CA ALA A 59 13.50 6.36 -7.28
C ALA A 59 12.93 6.78 -5.92
N VAL A 60 12.06 5.96 -5.32
CA VAL A 60 11.35 6.29 -4.08
C VAL A 60 12.30 6.61 -2.92
N ILE A 61 13.48 5.98 -2.87
CA ILE A 61 14.46 6.21 -1.79
C ILE A 61 15.00 7.64 -1.84
N ALA A 62 15.37 8.11 -3.04
CA ALA A 62 15.83 9.50 -3.23
C ALA A 62 14.70 10.50 -2.95
N ASN A 63 13.49 10.22 -3.44
CA ASN A 63 12.31 11.04 -3.22
C ASN A 63 11.97 11.17 -1.73
N MET A 64 11.91 10.05 -0.98
CA MET A 64 11.67 10.07 0.46
C MET A 64 12.74 10.86 1.20
N ARG A 65 14.02 10.65 0.86
CA ARG A 65 15.12 11.38 1.49
C ARG A 65 14.95 12.88 1.31
N ALA A 66 14.67 13.35 0.09
CA ALA A 66 14.49 14.76 -0.21
C ALA A 66 13.24 15.31 0.50
N CYS A 67 12.09 14.66 0.40
CA CYS A 67 10.84 15.13 1.01
C CYS A 67 10.91 15.15 2.54
N LEU A 68 11.36 14.06 3.18
CA LEU A 68 11.42 13.98 4.64
C LEU A 68 12.46 14.93 5.23
N ALA A 69 13.60 15.15 4.55
CA ALA A 69 14.60 16.13 4.96
C ALA A 69 14.04 17.57 4.99
N ASN A 70 13.01 17.84 4.20
CA ASN A 70 12.34 19.13 4.11
C ASN A 70 11.03 19.20 4.93
N GLY A 71 10.80 18.23 5.84
CA GLY A 71 9.63 18.23 6.73
C GLY A 71 8.30 17.93 6.04
N ALA A 72 8.32 17.34 4.83
CA ALA A 72 7.13 17.07 4.07
C ALA A 72 6.22 16.01 4.70
N LYS A 73 4.93 16.08 4.37
CA LYS A 73 3.95 15.03 4.58
C LYS A 73 3.89 14.17 3.32
N MET A 74 4.19 12.88 3.42
CA MET A 74 4.37 12.02 2.25
C MET A 74 3.58 10.72 2.38
N VAL A 75 2.91 10.33 1.30
CA VAL A 75 2.27 9.02 1.13
C VAL A 75 3.06 8.23 0.09
N VAL A 76 3.51 7.05 0.44
CA VAL A 76 4.34 6.20 -0.43
C VAL A 76 3.59 4.93 -0.79
N GLY A 77 3.10 4.87 -2.03
CA GLY A 77 2.46 3.69 -2.62
C GLY A 77 3.41 2.82 -3.44
N THR A 78 4.61 3.31 -3.72
CA THR A 78 5.68 2.49 -4.30
C THR A 78 6.06 1.37 -3.33
N THR A 79 6.25 0.15 -3.83
CA THR A 79 6.64 -1.03 -3.05
C THR A 79 8.10 -1.42 -3.30
N GLY A 80 8.62 -2.42 -2.58
CA GLY A 80 9.98 -2.96 -2.82
C GLY A 80 11.11 -2.20 -2.12
N TRP A 81 10.82 -1.37 -1.11
CA TRP A 81 11.82 -0.57 -0.39
C TRP A 81 11.77 -0.76 1.14
N TYR A 82 10.95 -1.67 1.64
CA TYR A 82 10.66 -1.79 3.08
C TYR A 82 11.88 -2.18 3.95
N ASP A 83 12.93 -2.70 3.37
CA ASP A 83 14.25 -2.89 4.02
C ASP A 83 14.85 -1.55 4.49
N ARG A 84 14.44 -0.44 3.90
CA ARG A 84 14.85 0.93 4.24
C ARG A 84 13.90 1.63 5.22
N LEU A 85 12.79 1.01 5.61
CA LEU A 85 11.78 1.60 6.49
C LEU A 85 12.37 2.13 7.82
N PRO A 86 13.30 1.44 8.52
CA PRO A 86 13.89 1.98 9.74
C PRO A 86 14.58 3.33 9.52
N ARG A 87 15.30 3.50 8.41
CA ARG A 87 15.97 4.76 8.05
C ARG A 87 14.98 5.87 7.68
N ALA A 88 13.86 5.51 7.02
CA ALA A 88 12.81 6.47 6.69
C ALA A 88 12.11 6.98 7.96
N LYS A 89 11.85 6.10 8.94
CA LYS A 89 11.30 6.46 10.26
C LYS A 89 12.20 7.46 10.97
N GLU A 90 13.47 7.14 11.11
CA GLU A 90 14.45 8.02 11.75
C GLU A 90 14.57 9.40 11.05
N ALA A 91 14.53 9.40 9.70
CA ALA A 91 14.58 10.65 8.93
C ALA A 91 13.33 11.52 9.16
N ALA A 92 12.15 10.92 9.22
CA ALA A 92 10.88 11.60 9.49
C ALA A 92 10.86 12.20 10.89
N GLU A 93 11.24 11.43 11.91
CA GLU A 93 11.28 11.87 13.31
C GLU A 93 12.23 13.07 13.52
N ARG A 94 13.44 13.01 12.96
CA ARG A 94 14.43 14.09 13.09
C ARG A 94 13.96 15.44 12.53
N LYS A 95 13.03 15.42 11.57
CA LYS A 95 12.58 16.62 10.84
C LYS A 95 11.13 17.01 11.13
N GLY A 96 10.44 16.26 12.01
CA GLY A 96 9.03 16.46 12.25
C GLY A 96 8.18 16.25 10.98
N ALA A 97 8.70 15.47 10.03
CA ALA A 97 8.02 15.08 8.82
C ALA A 97 6.98 13.98 9.08
N SER A 98 6.14 13.71 8.10
CA SER A 98 5.14 12.65 8.21
C SER A 98 5.21 11.71 7.01
N LEU A 99 5.05 10.41 7.27
CA LEU A 99 5.08 9.38 6.25
C LEU A 99 3.93 8.40 6.47
N ILE A 100 3.13 8.16 5.42
CA ILE A 100 2.27 6.97 5.34
C ILE A 100 2.87 6.03 4.30
N TYR A 101 2.97 4.76 4.66
CA TYR A 101 3.36 3.68 3.75
C TYR A 101 2.39 2.51 3.85
N GLY A 102 2.35 1.64 2.85
CA GLY A 102 1.53 0.43 2.87
C GLY A 102 1.83 -0.48 1.69
N THR A 103 1.69 -1.77 1.88
CA THR A 103 1.84 -2.77 0.81
C THR A 103 0.68 -2.73 -0.19
N ASN A 104 -0.45 -2.13 0.22
CA ASN A 104 -1.62 -1.95 -0.62
C ASN A 104 -2.53 -0.85 -0.06
N PHE A 105 -2.91 0.11 -0.90
CA PHE A 105 -3.77 1.25 -0.54
C PHE A 105 -5.26 1.00 -0.85
N SER A 106 -5.66 -0.17 -1.36
CA SER A 106 -7.07 -0.49 -1.57
C SER A 106 -7.82 -0.65 -0.25
N MET A 107 -8.89 0.12 -0.05
CA MET A 107 -9.80 -0.04 1.09
C MET A 107 -10.39 -1.45 1.12
N GLY A 108 -10.71 -2.05 -0.05
CA GLY A 108 -11.21 -3.42 -0.16
C GLY A 108 -10.20 -4.46 0.34
N VAL A 109 -8.92 -4.28 0.03
CA VAL A 109 -7.86 -5.14 0.57
C VAL A 109 -7.76 -5.01 2.09
N GLN A 110 -7.87 -3.81 2.66
CA GLN A 110 -7.83 -3.65 4.12
C GLN A 110 -9.04 -4.33 4.80
N ILE A 111 -10.23 -4.28 4.18
CA ILE A 111 -11.40 -5.03 4.65
C ILE A 111 -11.12 -6.53 4.59
N MET A 112 -10.59 -7.03 3.47
CA MET A 112 -10.21 -8.44 3.34
C MET A 112 -9.24 -8.88 4.44
N LEU A 113 -8.21 -8.09 4.74
CA LEU A 113 -7.23 -8.40 5.79
C LEU A 113 -7.90 -8.50 7.18
N LYS A 114 -8.84 -7.60 7.51
CA LYS A 114 -9.62 -7.66 8.75
C LYS A 114 -10.52 -8.89 8.81
N LEU A 115 -11.20 -9.20 7.72
CA LEU A 115 -12.06 -10.40 7.63
C LEU A 115 -11.23 -11.67 7.73
N ALA A 116 -10.05 -11.70 7.12
CA ALA A 116 -9.12 -12.81 7.22
C ALA A 116 -8.64 -13.04 8.66
N GLU A 117 -8.32 -11.96 9.37
CA GLU A 117 -7.95 -12.02 10.78
C GLU A 117 -9.08 -12.61 11.64
N ASN A 118 -10.31 -12.13 11.46
CA ASN A 118 -11.47 -12.61 12.20
C ASN A 118 -11.80 -14.06 11.85
N LEU A 119 -11.87 -14.40 10.56
CA LEU A 119 -12.09 -15.77 10.09
C LEU A 119 -11.08 -16.73 10.73
N THR A 120 -9.81 -16.37 10.73
CA THR A 120 -8.76 -17.22 11.27
C THR A 120 -8.91 -17.44 12.77
N LYS A 121 -9.33 -16.42 13.54
CA LYS A 121 -9.61 -16.56 14.97
C LYS A 121 -10.78 -17.50 15.24
N GLU A 122 -11.84 -17.42 14.45
CA GLU A 122 -13.02 -18.32 14.57
C GLU A 122 -12.69 -19.76 14.20
N LEU A 123 -11.73 -19.98 13.28
CA LEU A 123 -11.29 -21.32 12.90
C LEU A 123 -10.33 -21.97 13.91
N ALA A 124 -9.88 -21.23 14.94
CA ALA A 124 -8.95 -21.75 15.93
C ALA A 124 -9.56 -22.94 16.69
N GLY A 125 -8.84 -24.08 16.72
CA GLY A 125 -9.32 -25.31 17.33
C GLY A 125 -10.25 -26.15 16.46
N LEU A 126 -10.68 -25.65 15.29
CA LEU A 126 -11.36 -26.41 14.27
C LEU A 126 -10.33 -26.96 13.26
N ASN A 127 -10.56 -28.16 12.75
CA ASN A 127 -9.59 -28.85 11.91
C ASN A 127 -9.60 -28.35 10.44
N TYR A 128 -9.26 -27.06 10.25
CA TYR A 128 -9.11 -26.44 8.93
C TYR A 128 -7.66 -26.26 8.56
N THR A 129 -7.34 -26.51 7.28
CA THR A 129 -6.07 -26.11 6.66
C THR A 129 -6.26 -24.79 5.91
N LEU A 130 -5.26 -23.92 5.94
CA LEU A 130 -5.32 -22.63 5.28
C LEU A 130 -4.32 -22.57 4.12
N SER A 131 -4.75 -21.99 3.00
CA SER A 131 -3.88 -21.66 1.87
C SER A 131 -4.25 -20.30 1.29
N ILE A 132 -3.27 -19.69 0.61
CA ILE A 132 -3.46 -18.42 -0.10
C ILE A 132 -3.16 -18.64 -1.57
N SER A 133 -3.97 -18.06 -2.46
CA SER A 133 -3.62 -17.91 -3.86
C SER A 133 -3.75 -16.46 -4.31
N GLU A 134 -2.90 -16.07 -5.26
CA GLU A 134 -2.95 -14.77 -5.88
C GLU A 134 -2.85 -14.86 -7.39
N THR A 135 -3.54 -13.95 -8.10
CA THR A 135 -3.44 -13.83 -9.56
C THR A 135 -3.13 -12.38 -9.92
N HIS A 136 -2.08 -12.17 -10.72
CA HIS A 136 -1.67 -10.87 -11.24
C HIS A 136 -1.29 -10.97 -12.72
N HIS A 137 -1.11 -9.80 -13.35
CA HIS A 137 -0.68 -9.70 -14.74
C HIS A 137 0.72 -10.32 -14.98
N LEU A 138 1.00 -10.68 -16.24
CA LEU A 138 2.23 -11.36 -16.64
C LEU A 138 3.52 -10.58 -16.33
N THR A 139 3.45 -9.25 -16.32
CA THR A 139 4.61 -8.38 -16.11
C THR A 139 4.89 -8.04 -14.63
N LYS A 140 4.15 -8.65 -13.67
CA LYS A 140 4.44 -8.45 -12.24
C LYS A 140 5.64 -9.28 -11.82
N LEU A 141 6.69 -8.61 -11.32
CA LEU A 141 7.99 -9.22 -11.02
C LEU A 141 8.02 -9.96 -9.67
N ASP A 142 7.41 -9.37 -8.64
CA ASP A 142 7.40 -9.95 -7.29
C ASP A 142 6.39 -11.12 -7.18
N ALA A 143 6.85 -12.24 -6.65
CA ALA A 143 6.05 -13.43 -6.37
C ALA A 143 6.62 -14.12 -5.10
N PRO A 144 5.81 -14.25 -4.02
CA PRO A 144 4.47 -13.68 -3.84
C PRO A 144 4.45 -12.16 -3.78
N SER A 145 3.26 -11.55 -4.02
CA SER A 145 3.04 -10.11 -3.89
C SER A 145 3.13 -9.64 -2.44
N GLY A 146 3.46 -8.36 -2.23
CA GLY A 146 3.45 -7.75 -0.90
C GLY A 146 2.09 -7.90 -0.19
N THR A 147 0.98 -7.86 -0.92
CA THR A 147 -0.38 -8.08 -0.38
C THR A 147 -0.54 -9.50 0.14
N SER A 148 -0.10 -10.52 -0.61
CA SER A 148 -0.19 -11.92 -0.19
C SER A 148 0.71 -12.23 0.99
N LEU A 149 1.90 -11.62 1.05
CA LEU A 149 2.78 -11.73 2.22
C LEU A 149 2.12 -11.09 3.45
N THR A 150 1.51 -9.91 3.30
CA THR A 150 0.76 -9.25 4.39
C THR A 150 -0.42 -10.11 4.83
N LEU A 151 -1.19 -10.68 3.90
CA LEU A 151 -2.31 -11.57 4.22
C LEU A 151 -1.84 -12.79 5.01
N ARG A 152 -0.76 -13.45 4.58
CA ARG A 152 -0.15 -14.58 5.30
C ARG A 152 0.26 -14.17 6.71
N ASP A 153 0.90 -13.03 6.87
CA ASP A 153 1.36 -12.55 8.17
C ASP A 153 0.20 -12.23 9.12
N VAL A 154 -0.91 -11.69 8.59
CA VAL A 154 -2.16 -11.47 9.35
C VAL A 154 -2.70 -12.79 9.88
N VAL A 155 -2.85 -13.76 8.99
CA VAL A 155 -3.40 -15.10 9.32
C VAL A 155 -2.50 -15.80 10.35
N ARG A 156 -1.18 -15.81 10.15
CA ARG A 156 -0.22 -16.42 11.07
C ARG A 156 -0.23 -15.83 12.48
N ARG A 157 -0.41 -14.50 12.60
CA ARG A 157 -0.50 -13.82 13.91
C ARG A 157 -1.80 -14.12 14.64
N SER A 158 -2.85 -14.45 13.92
CA SER A 158 -4.19 -14.66 14.46
C SER A 158 -4.44 -16.08 14.95
N CYS A 159 -3.62 -17.03 14.50
CA CYS A 159 -3.67 -18.42 14.94
C CYS A 159 -2.25 -19.01 14.99
N ASN A 160 -2.06 -19.97 15.88
CA ASN A 160 -0.78 -20.68 16.00
C ASN A 160 -0.68 -21.81 14.95
N MET A 161 -1.10 -21.53 13.71
CA MET A 161 -1.02 -22.47 12.61
C MET A 161 0.37 -22.47 11.99
N GLY A 162 0.77 -23.60 11.43
CA GLY A 162 2.05 -23.80 10.75
C GLY A 162 2.24 -22.90 9.51
N ASP A 163 3.02 -23.35 8.56
CA ASP A 163 3.24 -22.60 7.31
C ASP A 163 1.96 -22.56 6.46
N ILE A 164 1.68 -21.37 5.93
CA ILE A 164 0.52 -21.14 5.05
C ILE A 164 1.07 -20.98 3.63
N PRO A 165 0.85 -21.95 2.74
CA PRO A 165 1.37 -21.90 1.40
C PRO A 165 0.71 -20.78 0.60
N ILE A 166 1.52 -20.11 -0.25
CA ILE A 166 1.05 -19.09 -1.19
C ILE A 166 1.31 -19.59 -2.60
N LYS A 167 0.24 -19.70 -3.41
CA LYS A 167 0.33 -19.98 -4.83
C LYS A 167 0.20 -18.69 -5.63
N SER A 168 1.27 -18.32 -6.35
CA SER A 168 1.27 -17.15 -7.24
C SER A 168 0.97 -17.55 -8.67
N ILE A 169 -0.06 -16.93 -9.26
CA ILE A 169 -0.49 -17.14 -10.64
C ILE A 169 -0.25 -15.85 -11.43
N ARG A 170 0.24 -15.99 -12.66
CA ARG A 170 0.38 -14.89 -13.62
C ARG A 170 -0.54 -15.16 -14.79
N HIS A 171 -1.50 -14.24 -15.02
CA HIS A 171 -2.50 -14.42 -16.04
C HIS A 171 -2.92 -13.10 -16.69
N GLY A 172 -2.77 -13.00 -17.99
CA GLY A 172 -3.25 -11.89 -18.79
C GLY A 172 -2.87 -10.52 -18.23
N GLU A 173 -3.87 -9.67 -18.06
CA GLU A 173 -3.79 -8.29 -17.55
C GLU A 173 -4.39 -8.16 -16.14
N ALA A 174 -4.58 -9.26 -15.41
CA ALA A 174 -5.19 -9.26 -14.08
C ALA A 174 -4.53 -8.23 -13.16
N VAL A 175 -5.31 -7.29 -12.64
CA VAL A 175 -4.80 -6.22 -11.76
C VAL A 175 -4.36 -6.79 -10.41
N GLY A 176 -5.18 -7.70 -9.86
CA GLY A 176 -4.86 -8.41 -8.63
C GLY A 176 -6.09 -9.11 -8.05
N MET A 177 -5.99 -10.40 -7.85
CA MET A 177 -6.95 -11.20 -7.11
C MET A 177 -6.21 -11.94 -6.00
N HIS A 178 -6.79 -11.95 -4.81
CA HIS A 178 -6.26 -12.65 -3.64
C HIS A 178 -7.35 -13.51 -3.03
N VAL A 179 -7.04 -14.75 -2.73
CA VAL A 179 -7.96 -15.70 -2.10
C VAL A 179 -7.30 -16.28 -0.86
N LEU A 180 -7.99 -16.21 0.27
CA LEU A 180 -7.72 -17.02 1.44
C LEU A 180 -8.72 -18.18 1.41
N GLU A 181 -8.22 -19.39 1.39
CA GLU A 181 -8.99 -20.61 1.43
C GLU A 181 -8.78 -21.33 2.76
N ALA A 182 -9.88 -21.73 3.38
CA ALA A 182 -9.90 -22.59 4.55
C ALA A 182 -10.67 -23.86 4.21
N GLU A 183 -10.05 -25.02 4.35
CA GLU A 183 -10.64 -26.32 4.01
C GLU A 183 -10.56 -27.29 5.19
N SER A 184 -11.71 -27.87 5.56
CA SER A 184 -11.80 -28.89 6.60
C SER A 184 -11.71 -30.28 5.98
N GLN A 185 -10.67 -31.00 6.31
CA GLN A 185 -10.48 -32.38 5.84
C GLN A 185 -11.44 -33.37 6.51
N SER A 186 -12.01 -33.00 7.66
CA SER A 186 -12.91 -33.88 8.43
C SER A 186 -14.36 -33.77 8.02
N THR A 187 -14.82 -32.56 7.61
CA THR A 187 -16.22 -32.29 7.27
C THR A 187 -16.45 -32.05 5.78
N GLY A 188 -15.39 -31.77 5.01
CA GLY A 188 -15.47 -31.41 3.60
C GLY A 188 -15.92 -29.95 3.37
N ASP A 189 -16.03 -29.15 4.43
CA ASP A 189 -16.38 -27.73 4.31
C ASP A 189 -15.24 -26.91 3.76
N ARG A 190 -15.58 -25.94 2.93
CA ARG A 190 -14.63 -24.99 2.36
C ARG A 190 -15.14 -23.55 2.48
N ILE A 191 -14.31 -22.66 3.01
CA ILE A 191 -14.58 -21.23 3.09
C ILE A 191 -13.59 -20.50 2.20
N LEU A 192 -14.09 -19.62 1.33
CA LEU A 192 -13.29 -18.77 0.46
C LEU A 192 -13.53 -17.30 0.80
N LEU A 193 -12.46 -16.59 1.14
CA LEU A 193 -12.47 -15.12 1.23
C LEU A 193 -11.68 -14.56 0.06
N THR A 194 -12.39 -13.92 -0.87
CA THR A 194 -11.82 -13.43 -2.13
C THR A 194 -11.93 -11.91 -2.23
N HIS A 195 -10.85 -11.29 -2.66
CA HIS A 195 -10.82 -9.90 -3.12
C HIS A 195 -10.25 -9.84 -4.53
N GLU A 196 -10.93 -9.15 -5.43
CA GLU A 196 -10.50 -8.92 -6.80
C GLU A 196 -10.55 -7.43 -7.15
N SER A 197 -9.49 -6.93 -7.76
CA SER A 197 -9.41 -5.56 -8.31
C SER A 197 -9.48 -5.62 -9.83
N HIS A 198 -10.48 -4.97 -10.42
CA HIS A 198 -10.62 -4.86 -11.88
C HIS A 198 -9.91 -3.62 -12.44
N SER A 199 -9.49 -2.70 -11.59
CA SER A 199 -8.73 -1.50 -11.95
C SER A 199 -7.76 -1.08 -10.86
N ARG A 200 -6.85 -0.14 -11.16
CA ARG A 200 -5.95 0.44 -10.15
C ARG A 200 -6.56 1.62 -9.39
N ARG A 201 -7.78 2.02 -9.73
CA ARG A 201 -8.46 3.14 -9.06
C ARG A 201 -8.59 2.97 -7.54
N PRO A 202 -8.90 1.78 -6.97
CA PRO A 202 -8.93 1.59 -5.52
C PRO A 202 -7.64 1.96 -4.79
N PHE A 203 -6.48 1.78 -5.43
CA PHE A 203 -5.19 2.16 -4.85
C PHE A 203 -5.01 3.69 -4.83
N ALA A 204 -5.43 4.36 -5.90
CA ALA A 204 -5.41 5.81 -6.00
C ALA A 204 -6.35 6.47 -4.98
N GLU A 205 -7.58 5.97 -4.87
CA GLU A 205 -8.57 6.44 -3.89
C GLU A 205 -8.03 6.34 -2.45
N GLY A 206 -7.46 5.20 -2.08
CA GLY A 206 -6.91 5.02 -0.75
C GLY A 206 -5.70 5.91 -0.48
N ALA A 207 -4.83 6.12 -1.47
CA ALA A 207 -3.68 7.00 -1.33
C ALA A 207 -4.09 8.48 -1.16
N VAL A 208 -5.10 8.95 -1.89
CA VAL A 208 -5.62 10.31 -1.74
C VAL A 208 -6.31 10.48 -0.38
N ARG A 209 -7.11 9.51 0.09
CA ARG A 209 -7.68 9.53 1.45
C ARG A 209 -6.59 9.55 2.53
N ALA A 210 -5.53 8.77 2.35
CA ALA A 210 -4.38 8.78 3.25
C ALA A 210 -3.71 10.16 3.29
N ALA A 211 -3.56 10.83 2.15
CA ALA A 211 -3.00 12.17 2.06
C ALA A 211 -3.89 13.21 2.77
N GLU A 212 -5.21 13.16 2.58
CA GLU A 212 -6.17 14.02 3.26
C GLU A 212 -6.13 13.87 4.79
N TRP A 213 -5.98 12.63 5.27
CA TRP A 213 -5.82 12.34 6.68
C TRP A 213 -4.48 12.84 7.21
N LEU A 214 -3.38 12.58 6.47
CA LEU A 214 -2.02 12.90 6.89
C LEU A 214 -1.81 14.40 7.09
N VAL A 215 -2.47 15.23 6.28
CA VAL A 215 -2.39 16.70 6.43
C VAL A 215 -2.88 17.17 7.79
N LYS A 216 -3.84 16.46 8.38
CA LYS A 216 -4.46 16.79 9.69
C LYS A 216 -3.82 16.02 10.86
N ALA A 217 -3.06 14.96 10.57
CA ALA A 217 -2.45 14.11 11.57
C ALA A 217 -1.24 14.79 12.23
N LYS A 218 -0.88 14.32 13.44
CA LYS A 218 0.38 14.67 14.07
C LYS A 218 1.56 14.18 13.23
N PRO A 219 2.74 14.83 13.31
CA PRO A 219 3.94 14.29 12.70
C PRO A 219 4.22 12.84 13.16
N GLY A 220 4.59 11.98 12.22
CA GLY A 220 4.87 10.59 12.54
C GLY A 220 4.90 9.68 11.32
N VAL A 221 5.20 8.40 11.55
CA VAL A 221 5.23 7.38 10.50
C VAL A 221 4.14 6.35 10.76
N TYR A 222 3.29 6.17 9.78
CA TYR A 222 2.05 5.42 9.87
C TYR A 222 2.00 4.31 8.83
N ASP A 223 1.62 3.12 9.25
CA ASP A 223 1.19 2.08 8.33
C ASP A 223 -0.27 2.35 7.89
N PHE A 224 -0.54 2.33 6.59
CA PHE A 224 -1.87 2.53 6.03
C PHE A 224 -2.92 1.60 6.66
N ARG A 225 -2.53 0.38 6.98
CA ARG A 225 -3.38 -0.60 7.65
C ARG A 225 -3.80 -0.15 9.05
N GLU A 226 -2.89 0.46 9.82
CA GLU A 226 -3.17 0.91 11.20
C GLU A 226 -4.13 2.10 11.24
N ILE A 227 -4.08 2.97 10.24
CA ILE A 227 -4.94 4.15 10.15
C ILE A 227 -6.24 3.90 9.38
N PHE A 228 -6.42 2.73 8.78
CA PHE A 228 -7.53 2.41 7.88
C PHE A 228 -8.90 2.78 8.44
N ASP A 229 -9.18 2.50 9.72
CA ASP A 229 -10.48 2.81 10.33
C ASP A 229 -10.75 4.30 10.45
N GLN A 230 -9.73 5.13 10.41
CA GLN A 230 -9.83 6.60 10.46
C GLN A 230 -10.02 7.22 9.06
N LEU A 231 -9.94 6.41 7.99
CA LEU A 231 -10.06 6.84 6.59
C LEU A 231 -11.47 6.63 6.00
N LYS A 232 -12.38 6.06 6.76
CA LYS A 232 -13.77 5.76 6.36
C LYS A 232 -14.64 6.99 6.25
#